data_8184bfc6fb8ecb352237511fd50e9064
#
_entry.id   8184bfc6fb8ecb352237511fd50e9064
#
_cell.length_a   1.000
_cell.length_b   1.000
_cell.length_c   1.000
_cell.angle_alpha   90.00
_cell.angle_beta   90.00
_cell.angle_gamma   90.00
#
_symmetry.space_group_name_H-M   'P 1'
#
loop_
_entity.id
_entity.type
_entity.pdbx_description
1 polymer ?
#
loop_
_entity_poly.entity_id
_entity_poly.type
_entity_poly.pdbx_seq_one_letter_code
_entity_poly.pdbx_strand_id
1 'polypeptide(L)'
;IDWYNKGDLDFSQVKSVNLDEYVGLAPTHDQSYRYFMQHNLFDHVNIDPANTNVPNGLASDPEAECQRYNEVIRSMGGIDVQVLGMAHHGNSGFNEPGQAVARETHVVDLTERTIEANARFFASKDEVPKRAITMGIKSIMQARQILVVVSGEDKAEIVKKAFFGPVVPQVPASILQMHPNVVLCGDK
;
A
#
# COMPACT_ATOMS: atom_id res chain seq x y z
N ILE A 1 -2.88 -4.02 18.45
CA ILE A 1 -2.56 -5.28 19.17
C ILE A 1 -2.86 -5.11 20.66
N ASP A 2 -2.39 -4.05 21.29
CA ASP A 2 -2.61 -3.81 22.73
C ASP A 2 -4.10 -3.71 23.07
N TRP A 3 -4.88 -3.03 22.26
CA TRP A 3 -6.32 -2.92 22.47
C TRP A 3 -7.05 -4.24 22.22
N TYR A 4 -6.60 -5.01 21.24
CA TYR A 4 -7.08 -6.38 21.06
C TYR A 4 -6.79 -7.24 22.28
N ASN A 5 -5.57 -7.21 22.82
CA ASN A 5 -5.18 -7.97 24.01
C ASN A 5 -5.96 -7.57 25.26
N LYS A 6 -6.41 -6.31 25.36
CA LYS A 6 -7.27 -5.81 26.43
C LYS A 6 -8.75 -6.16 26.23
N GLY A 7 -9.11 -6.74 25.10
CA GLY A 7 -10.49 -7.09 24.76
C GLY A 7 -11.32 -5.95 24.17
N ASP A 8 -10.69 -4.82 23.80
CA ASP A 8 -11.37 -3.64 23.26
C ASP A 8 -11.61 -3.73 21.76
N LEU A 9 -10.87 -4.59 21.03
CA LEU A 9 -11.00 -4.83 19.61
C LEU A 9 -11.17 -6.30 19.29
N ASP A 10 -11.97 -6.58 18.26
CA ASP A 10 -12.18 -7.91 17.69
C ASP A 10 -11.96 -7.86 16.20
N PHE A 11 -11.03 -8.70 15.68
CA PHE A 11 -10.68 -8.79 14.27
C PHE A 11 -11.37 -9.96 13.56
N SER A 12 -12.24 -10.72 14.22
CA SER A 12 -12.87 -11.93 13.65
C SER A 12 -13.69 -11.67 12.40
N GLN A 13 -14.22 -10.45 12.22
CA GLN A 13 -15.00 -10.03 11.06
C GLN A 13 -14.25 -9.09 10.13
N VAL A 14 -12.98 -8.79 10.42
CA VAL A 14 -12.15 -7.91 9.60
C VAL A 14 -11.62 -8.64 8.38
N LYS A 15 -11.69 -7.99 7.23
CA LYS A 15 -11.03 -8.41 6.00
C LYS A 15 -9.96 -7.39 5.65
N SER A 16 -8.78 -7.85 5.27
CA SER A 16 -7.67 -6.98 4.92
C SER A 16 -7.26 -7.15 3.47
N VAL A 17 -6.86 -6.04 2.84
CA VAL A 17 -6.22 -6.02 1.52
C VAL A 17 -5.01 -5.09 1.60
N ASN A 18 -3.83 -5.61 1.26
CA ASN A 18 -2.63 -4.80 1.17
C ASN A 18 -2.57 -4.01 -0.13
N LEU A 19 -1.90 -2.86 -0.10
CA LEU A 19 -1.69 -2.01 -1.28
C LEU A 19 -0.86 -2.70 -2.36
N ASP A 20 0.14 -3.46 -1.97
CA ASP A 20 1.17 -3.93 -2.89
C ASP A 20 1.94 -5.14 -2.36
N GLU A 21 2.69 -5.76 -3.25
CA GLU A 21 3.69 -6.79 -2.96
C GLU A 21 4.76 -6.79 -4.05
N TYR A 22 5.97 -7.14 -3.68
CA TYR A 22 7.06 -7.33 -4.62
C TYR A 22 6.83 -8.56 -5.52
N VAL A 23 7.12 -8.41 -6.81
CA VAL A 23 7.20 -9.55 -7.73
C VAL A 23 8.51 -10.29 -7.51
N GLY A 24 8.43 -11.61 -7.29
CA GLY A 24 9.59 -12.46 -7.14
C GLY A 24 9.96 -12.82 -5.71
N LEU A 25 9.27 -12.24 -4.70
CA LEU A 25 9.47 -12.65 -3.30
C LEU A 25 8.43 -13.67 -2.87
N ALA A 26 8.89 -14.74 -2.22
CA ALA A 26 8.01 -15.68 -1.53
C ALA A 26 7.35 -14.98 -0.31
N PRO A 27 6.14 -15.39 0.08
CA PRO A 27 5.47 -14.86 1.27
C PRO A 27 6.23 -15.15 2.57
N THR A 28 7.17 -16.08 2.54
CA THR A 28 8.08 -16.42 3.65
C THR A 28 9.38 -15.62 3.65
N HIS A 29 9.65 -14.85 2.60
CA HIS A 29 10.81 -13.96 2.55
C HIS A 29 10.63 -12.82 3.54
N ASP A 30 11.65 -12.50 4.32
CA ASP A 30 11.57 -11.51 5.41
C ASP A 30 11.31 -10.06 4.94
N GLN A 31 11.46 -9.79 3.64
CA GLN A 31 11.14 -8.48 3.03
C GLN A 31 9.85 -8.49 2.20
N SER A 32 9.14 -9.61 2.13
CA SER A 32 7.79 -9.67 1.58
C SER A 32 6.81 -8.89 2.47
N TYR A 33 5.84 -8.19 1.87
CA TYR A 33 4.79 -7.53 2.64
C TYR A 33 3.81 -8.53 3.26
N ARG A 34 3.62 -9.68 2.66
CA ARG A 34 2.90 -10.78 3.30
C ARG A 34 3.56 -11.19 4.60
N TYR A 35 4.87 -11.38 4.58
CA TYR A 35 5.67 -11.68 5.77
C TYR A 35 5.53 -10.59 6.83
N PHE A 36 5.66 -9.32 6.41
CA PHE A 36 5.53 -8.18 7.30
C PHE A 36 4.16 -8.16 8.01
N MET A 37 3.09 -8.32 7.27
CA MET A 37 1.74 -8.32 7.83
C MET A 37 1.50 -9.51 8.75
N GLN A 38 2.00 -10.68 8.38
CA GLN A 38 1.85 -11.90 9.19
C GLN A 38 2.51 -11.73 10.54
N HIS A 39 3.77 -11.28 10.57
CA HIS A 39 4.57 -11.21 11.80
C HIS A 39 4.24 -10.00 12.66
N ASN A 40 3.79 -8.89 12.06
CA ASN A 40 3.54 -7.66 12.81
C ASN A 40 2.07 -7.46 13.21
N LEU A 41 1.13 -8.13 12.57
CA LEU A 41 -0.29 -7.98 12.87
C LEU A 41 -1.04 -9.31 12.93
N PHE A 42 -1.06 -10.09 11.86
CA PHE A 42 -1.99 -11.22 11.74
C PHE A 42 -1.77 -12.30 12.81
N ASP A 43 -0.52 -12.58 13.17
CA ASP A 43 -0.20 -13.56 14.24
C ASP A 43 -0.61 -13.10 15.64
N HIS A 44 -0.94 -11.81 15.81
CA HIS A 44 -1.18 -11.18 17.11
C HIS A 44 -2.65 -10.85 17.37
N VAL A 45 -3.52 -11.09 16.42
CA VAL A 45 -4.96 -10.82 16.52
C VAL A 45 -5.77 -11.98 15.98
N ASN A 46 -7.08 -11.99 16.22
CA ASN A 46 -7.97 -13.07 15.80
C ASN A 46 -8.56 -12.91 14.39
N ILE A 47 -7.85 -12.24 13.50
CA ILE A 47 -8.29 -12.16 12.10
C ILE A 47 -8.27 -13.56 11.47
N ASP A 48 -9.31 -13.90 10.71
CA ASP A 48 -9.33 -15.13 9.95
C ASP A 48 -8.28 -15.06 8.81
N PRO A 49 -7.30 -15.98 8.75
CA PRO A 49 -6.29 -15.99 7.68
C PRO A 49 -6.89 -15.97 6.27
N ALA A 50 -8.06 -16.58 6.06
CA ALA A 50 -8.78 -16.57 4.79
C ALA A 50 -9.28 -15.16 4.39
N ASN A 51 -9.37 -14.24 5.34
CA ASN A 51 -9.78 -12.86 5.13
C ASN A 51 -8.59 -11.89 5.03
N THR A 52 -7.37 -12.40 4.96
CA THR A 52 -6.16 -11.61 4.74
C THR A 52 -5.71 -11.72 3.29
N ASN A 53 -5.48 -10.61 2.62
CA ASN A 53 -5.17 -10.58 1.20
C ASN A 53 -3.96 -9.69 0.93
N VAL A 54 -2.97 -10.28 0.27
CA VAL A 54 -1.78 -9.61 -0.26
C VAL A 54 -1.59 -10.15 -1.67
N PRO A 55 -1.19 -9.35 -2.66
CA PRO A 55 -0.92 -9.87 -3.99
C PRO A 55 0.12 -11.01 -3.95
N ASN A 56 -0.04 -12.00 -4.81
CA ASN A 56 0.90 -13.12 -4.91
C ASN A 56 2.11 -12.71 -5.76
N GLY A 57 3.23 -12.42 -5.10
CA GLY A 57 4.48 -12.05 -5.77
C GLY A 57 5.11 -13.20 -6.59
N LEU A 58 4.73 -14.44 -6.33
CA LEU A 58 5.22 -15.63 -7.06
C LEU A 58 4.26 -16.10 -8.17
N ALA A 59 3.23 -15.32 -8.49
CA ALA A 59 2.32 -15.67 -9.57
C ALA A 59 3.10 -15.84 -10.89
N SER A 60 2.82 -16.92 -11.62
CA SER A 60 3.44 -17.18 -12.93
C SER A 60 3.05 -16.17 -13.99
N ASP A 61 1.84 -15.59 -13.86
CA ASP A 61 1.32 -14.50 -14.68
C ASP A 61 0.92 -13.33 -13.76
N PRO A 62 1.81 -12.35 -13.57
CA PRO A 62 1.52 -11.20 -12.71
C PRO A 62 0.32 -10.36 -13.16
N GLU A 63 0.05 -10.28 -14.46
CA GLU A 63 -1.12 -9.54 -14.98
C GLU A 63 -2.43 -10.24 -14.61
N ALA A 64 -2.48 -11.57 -14.70
CA ALA A 64 -3.62 -12.34 -14.24
C ALA A 64 -3.83 -12.19 -12.72
N GLU A 65 -2.75 -12.12 -11.96
CA GLU A 65 -2.79 -11.85 -10.51
C GLU A 65 -3.38 -10.46 -10.21
N CYS A 66 -3.04 -9.45 -10.99
CA CYS A 66 -3.64 -8.13 -10.86
C CYS A 66 -5.17 -8.17 -11.03
N GLN A 67 -5.65 -8.90 -12.03
CA GLN A 67 -7.08 -9.06 -12.27
C GLN A 67 -7.77 -9.83 -11.14
N ARG A 68 -7.13 -10.90 -10.65
CA ARG A 68 -7.63 -11.65 -9.50
C ARG A 68 -7.75 -10.74 -8.27
N TYR A 69 -6.76 -9.91 -8.02
CA TYR A 69 -6.74 -9.00 -6.88
C TYR A 69 -7.83 -7.93 -6.97
N ASN A 70 -8.08 -7.38 -8.16
CA ASN A 70 -9.21 -6.49 -8.41
C ASN A 70 -10.56 -7.17 -8.07
N GLU A 71 -10.72 -8.44 -8.46
CA GLU A 71 -11.92 -9.23 -8.13
C GLU A 71 -12.06 -9.45 -6.62
N VAL A 72 -10.96 -9.72 -5.91
CA VAL A 72 -10.96 -9.85 -4.45
C VAL A 72 -11.52 -8.58 -3.81
N ILE A 73 -11.01 -7.41 -4.20
CA ILE A 73 -11.49 -6.12 -3.67
C ILE A 73 -12.96 -5.92 -3.99
N ARG A 74 -13.38 -6.21 -5.20
CA ARG A 74 -14.78 -6.09 -5.63
C ARG A 74 -15.70 -7.02 -4.85
N SER A 75 -15.29 -8.27 -4.63
CA SER A 75 -16.06 -9.28 -3.89
C SER A 75 -16.29 -8.92 -2.43
N MET A 76 -15.44 -8.08 -1.86
CA MET A 76 -15.59 -7.55 -0.50
C MET A 76 -16.57 -6.37 -0.42
N GLY A 77 -17.09 -5.87 -1.54
CA GLY A 77 -17.88 -4.65 -1.59
C GLY A 77 -17.05 -3.36 -1.48
N GLY A 78 -15.76 -3.45 -1.79
CA GLY A 78 -14.80 -2.34 -1.70
C GLY A 78 -14.07 -2.27 -0.36
N ILE A 79 -13.45 -1.13 -0.12
CA ILE A 79 -12.59 -0.88 1.05
C ILE A 79 -13.28 0.13 1.97
N ASP A 80 -13.46 -0.22 3.24
CA ASP A 80 -14.03 0.70 4.23
C ASP A 80 -13.03 1.77 4.66
N VAL A 81 -11.82 1.36 5.00
CA VAL A 81 -10.73 2.27 5.39
C VAL A 81 -9.44 1.85 4.67
N GLN A 82 -8.86 2.78 3.93
CA GLN A 82 -7.55 2.62 3.32
C GLN A 82 -6.51 3.41 4.12
N VAL A 83 -5.54 2.71 4.68
CA VAL A 83 -4.39 3.34 5.33
C VAL A 83 -3.30 3.56 4.30
N LEU A 84 -2.76 4.77 4.25
CA LEU A 84 -1.68 5.15 3.36
C LEU A 84 -0.54 5.81 4.15
N GLY A 85 0.69 5.49 3.78
CA GLY A 85 1.84 6.31 4.10
C GLY A 85 2.15 7.27 2.94
N MET A 86 3.17 8.09 3.10
CA MET A 86 3.62 8.99 2.05
C MET A 86 5.15 8.96 1.96
N ALA A 87 5.66 8.58 0.80
CA ALA A 87 7.08 8.73 0.49
C ALA A 87 7.41 10.16 0.08
N HIS A 88 8.69 10.54 0.13
CA HIS A 88 9.16 11.91 -0.18
C HIS A 88 8.77 12.43 -1.57
N HIS A 89 8.35 11.53 -2.47
CA HIS A 89 7.95 11.87 -3.84
C HIS A 89 6.43 11.90 -4.04
N GLY A 90 5.67 11.74 -2.95
CA GLY A 90 4.22 11.74 -3.03
C GLY A 90 3.63 10.47 -3.62
N ASN A 91 4.34 9.36 -3.54
CA ASN A 91 3.84 8.06 -3.97
C ASN A 91 2.64 7.63 -3.11
N SER A 92 1.72 6.92 -3.74
CA SER A 92 0.64 6.20 -3.08
C SER A 92 0.77 4.72 -3.42
N GLY A 93 1.28 3.93 -2.48
CA GLY A 93 1.82 2.62 -2.76
C GLY A 93 3.03 2.74 -3.71
N PHE A 94 3.15 1.85 -4.68
CA PHE A 94 4.15 1.98 -5.76
C PHE A 94 3.64 2.78 -6.96
N ASN A 95 2.57 3.59 -6.81
CA ASN A 95 2.18 4.57 -7.82
C ASN A 95 3.14 5.75 -7.77
N GLU A 96 4.15 5.71 -8.60
CA GLU A 96 5.23 6.69 -8.64
C GLU A 96 4.86 7.92 -9.47
N PRO A 97 5.55 9.07 -9.25
CA PRO A 97 5.37 10.27 -10.05
C PRO A 97 5.59 9.99 -11.54
N GLY A 98 4.70 10.52 -12.40
CA GLY A 98 4.78 10.30 -13.83
C GLY A 98 3.84 11.21 -14.60
N GLN A 99 3.62 10.89 -15.87
CA GLN A 99 2.69 11.61 -16.73
C GLN A 99 1.25 11.09 -16.64
N ALA A 100 1.09 9.86 -16.15
CA ALA A 100 -0.19 9.21 -15.98
C ALA A 100 -0.18 8.31 -14.73
N VAL A 101 -1.35 7.98 -14.25
CA VAL A 101 -1.55 7.06 -13.13
C VAL A 101 -2.43 5.90 -13.58
N ALA A 102 -2.08 4.67 -13.17
CA ALA A 102 -2.88 3.50 -13.47
C ALA A 102 -4.13 3.48 -12.59
N ARG A 103 -5.25 3.06 -13.18
CA ARG A 103 -6.54 3.05 -12.50
C ARG A 103 -6.70 1.87 -11.56
N GLU A 104 -6.36 0.68 -12.02
CA GLU A 104 -6.59 -0.59 -11.31
C GLU A 104 -5.26 -1.22 -10.90
N THR A 105 -5.34 -2.34 -10.18
CA THR A 105 -4.14 -3.09 -9.80
C THR A 105 -3.32 -3.45 -11.02
N HIS A 106 -2.03 -3.19 -10.97
CA HIS A 106 -1.14 -3.34 -12.11
C HIS A 106 0.27 -3.72 -11.66
N VAL A 107 1.05 -4.24 -12.59
CA VAL A 107 2.48 -4.45 -12.41
C VAL A 107 3.20 -3.16 -12.72
N VAL A 108 4.13 -2.77 -11.86
CA VAL A 108 4.95 -1.58 -12.02
C VAL A 108 6.43 -1.96 -12.00
N ASP A 109 7.20 -1.36 -12.90
CA ASP A 109 8.65 -1.39 -12.85
C ASP A 109 9.11 -0.33 -11.84
N LEU A 110 9.89 -0.75 -10.84
CA LEU A 110 10.38 0.15 -9.82
C LEU A 110 11.49 1.03 -10.40
N THR A 111 11.43 2.31 -10.10
CA THR A 111 12.50 3.24 -10.50
C THR A 111 13.80 2.91 -9.78
N GLU A 112 14.90 3.25 -10.39
CA GLU A 112 16.25 3.12 -9.80
C GLU A 112 16.29 3.75 -8.40
N ARG A 113 15.63 4.88 -8.23
CA ARG A 113 15.55 5.60 -6.97
C ARG A 113 14.81 4.81 -5.89
N THR A 114 13.70 4.16 -6.22
CA THR A 114 12.96 3.28 -5.29
C THR A 114 13.80 2.06 -4.93
N ILE A 115 14.48 1.45 -5.92
CA ILE A 115 15.39 0.32 -5.68
C ILE A 115 16.52 0.73 -4.74
N GLU A 116 17.14 1.87 -4.94
CA GLU A 116 18.20 2.40 -4.07
C GLU A 116 17.69 2.69 -2.67
N ALA A 117 16.52 3.30 -2.54
CA ALA A 117 15.93 3.59 -1.24
C ALA A 117 15.60 2.33 -0.44
N ASN A 118 15.23 1.24 -1.12
CA ASN A 118 14.88 -0.04 -0.49
C ASN A 118 16.08 -0.97 -0.30
N ALA A 119 17.24 -0.67 -0.89
CA ALA A 119 18.44 -1.51 -0.81
C ALA A 119 18.89 -1.76 0.65
N ARG A 120 18.62 -0.84 1.56
CA ARG A 120 18.92 -0.96 2.99
C ARG A 120 18.22 -2.15 3.66
N PHE A 121 17.13 -2.65 3.09
CA PHE A 121 16.36 -3.78 3.63
C PHE A 121 16.80 -5.13 3.07
N PHE A 122 17.71 -5.15 2.09
CA PHE A 122 18.21 -6.34 1.41
C PHE A 122 19.74 -6.47 1.62
N ALA A 123 20.28 -7.66 1.37
CA ALA A 123 21.70 -7.90 1.49
C ALA A 123 22.52 -7.08 0.48
N SER A 124 21.97 -6.83 -0.70
CA SER A 124 22.55 -5.97 -1.72
C SER A 124 21.46 -5.31 -2.58
N LYS A 125 21.82 -4.26 -3.32
CA LYS A 125 20.92 -3.61 -4.28
C LYS A 125 20.42 -4.58 -5.35
N ASP A 126 21.23 -5.54 -5.75
CA ASP A 126 20.87 -6.52 -6.79
C ASP A 126 19.79 -7.50 -6.33
N GLU A 127 19.62 -7.66 -5.02
CA GLU A 127 18.58 -8.51 -4.44
C GLU A 127 17.22 -7.80 -4.31
N VAL A 128 17.19 -6.48 -4.47
CA VAL A 128 15.92 -5.74 -4.46
C VAL A 128 15.11 -6.12 -5.70
N PRO A 129 13.83 -6.54 -5.53
CA PRO A 129 12.96 -6.80 -6.66
C PRO A 129 12.85 -5.58 -7.58
N LYS A 130 12.71 -5.82 -8.87
CA LYS A 130 12.65 -4.76 -9.88
C LYS A 130 11.22 -4.38 -10.24
N ARG A 131 10.25 -5.22 -9.84
CA ARG A 131 8.84 -5.01 -10.10
C ARG A 131 8.01 -5.25 -8.87
N ALA A 132 6.84 -4.64 -8.84
CA ALA A 132 5.83 -4.84 -7.82
C ALA A 132 4.43 -4.92 -8.44
N ILE A 133 3.51 -5.55 -7.73
CA ILE A 133 2.08 -5.45 -7.99
C ILE A 133 1.53 -4.41 -7.02
N THR A 134 0.82 -3.41 -7.51
CA THR A 134 0.27 -2.35 -6.68
C THR A 134 -1.17 -2.01 -7.05
N MET A 135 -1.99 -1.66 -6.05
CA MET A 135 -3.31 -1.11 -6.29
C MET A 135 -3.23 0.16 -7.13
N GLY A 136 -4.18 0.31 -8.04
CA GLY A 136 -4.35 1.55 -8.78
C GLY A 136 -5.11 2.61 -8.00
N ILE A 137 -5.06 3.82 -8.51
CA ILE A 137 -5.68 5.01 -7.89
C ILE A 137 -7.19 4.85 -7.72
N LYS A 138 -7.87 4.17 -8.67
CA LYS A 138 -9.31 3.95 -8.58
C LYS A 138 -9.71 3.20 -7.31
N SER A 139 -9.03 2.09 -6.99
CA SER A 139 -9.36 1.30 -5.81
C SER A 139 -9.14 2.08 -4.52
N ILE A 140 -8.05 2.86 -4.45
CA ILE A 140 -7.75 3.74 -3.33
C ILE A 140 -8.82 4.82 -3.18
N MET A 141 -9.16 5.50 -4.27
CA MET A 141 -10.13 6.59 -4.27
C MET A 141 -11.58 6.14 -4.03
N GLN A 142 -11.89 4.87 -4.27
CA GLN A 142 -13.20 4.29 -3.97
C GLN A 142 -13.34 3.82 -2.52
N ALA A 143 -12.28 3.82 -1.73
CA ALA A 143 -12.37 3.56 -0.29
C ALA A 143 -13.33 4.56 0.37
N ARG A 144 -14.11 4.12 1.33
CA ARG A 144 -15.07 5.00 2.03
C ARG A 144 -14.36 6.04 2.84
N GLN A 145 -13.24 5.68 3.46
CA GLN A 145 -12.36 6.60 4.18
C GLN A 145 -10.90 6.32 3.84
N ILE A 146 -10.10 7.35 3.76
CA ILE A 146 -8.65 7.26 3.62
C ILE A 146 -8.00 7.88 4.86
N LEU A 147 -7.10 7.11 5.48
CA LEU A 147 -6.26 7.58 6.58
C LEU A 147 -4.81 7.67 6.07
N VAL A 148 -4.30 8.88 5.99
CA VAL A 148 -2.90 9.11 5.63
C VAL A 148 -2.09 9.35 6.89
N VAL A 149 -1.08 8.51 7.11
CA VAL A 149 -0.19 8.61 8.27
C VAL A 149 1.19 9.03 7.79
N VAL A 150 1.67 10.16 8.29
CA VAL A 150 2.96 10.75 7.90
C VAL A 150 3.72 11.15 9.15
N SER A 151 4.99 10.78 9.22
CA SER A 151 5.86 11.11 10.35
C SER A 151 7.20 11.65 9.86
N GLY A 152 7.68 12.67 10.55
CA GLY A 152 8.98 13.29 10.33
C GLY A 152 8.91 14.61 9.58
N GLU A 153 9.70 15.58 10.04
CA GLU A 153 9.81 16.92 9.45
C GLU A 153 10.21 16.88 7.97
N ASP A 154 11.01 15.88 7.58
CA ASP A 154 11.44 15.66 6.19
C ASP A 154 10.28 15.41 5.21
N LYS A 155 9.08 15.09 5.71
CA LYS A 155 7.86 14.90 4.90
C LYS A 155 7.05 16.20 4.72
N ALA A 156 7.36 17.26 5.43
CA ALA A 156 6.55 18.50 5.43
C ALA A 156 6.35 19.07 4.02
N GLU A 157 7.40 19.08 3.20
CA GLU A 157 7.33 19.60 1.83
C GLU A 157 6.40 18.78 0.94
N ILE A 158 6.47 17.45 1.01
CA ILE A 158 5.61 16.59 0.19
C ILE A 158 4.16 16.64 0.66
N VAL A 159 3.90 16.74 1.96
CA VAL A 159 2.56 16.96 2.52
C VAL A 159 1.97 18.26 1.97
N LYS A 160 2.75 19.34 1.96
CA LYS A 160 2.34 20.61 1.39
C LYS A 160 1.97 20.48 -0.09
N LYS A 161 2.81 19.82 -0.88
CA LYS A 161 2.55 19.59 -2.31
C LYS A 161 1.30 18.74 -2.54
N ALA A 162 1.13 17.68 -1.74
CA ALA A 162 0.04 16.73 -1.91
C ALA A 162 -1.33 17.29 -1.51
N PHE A 163 -1.40 18.10 -0.45
CA PHE A 163 -2.68 18.54 0.11
C PHE A 163 -3.01 20.03 -0.11
N PHE A 164 -2.03 20.85 -0.46
CA PHE A 164 -2.20 22.29 -0.62
C PHE A 164 -1.70 22.81 -1.98
N GLY A 165 -1.12 21.93 -2.80
CA GLY A 165 -0.71 22.22 -4.16
C GLY A 165 -1.76 21.83 -5.21
N PRO A 166 -1.44 21.94 -6.49
CA PRO A 166 -2.32 21.47 -7.56
C PRO A 166 -2.40 19.94 -7.59
N VAL A 167 -3.53 19.44 -8.11
CA VAL A 167 -3.68 17.99 -8.37
C VAL A 167 -2.98 17.66 -9.68
N VAL A 168 -1.86 16.95 -9.59
CA VAL A 168 -1.00 16.64 -10.75
C VAL A 168 -0.42 15.22 -10.65
N PRO A 169 -0.21 14.53 -11.78
CA PRO A 169 0.37 13.18 -11.76
C PRO A 169 1.80 13.10 -11.24
N GLN A 170 2.53 14.22 -11.26
CA GLN A 170 3.88 14.33 -10.71
C GLN A 170 3.91 14.20 -9.19
N VAL A 171 2.76 14.37 -8.54
CA VAL A 171 2.54 14.13 -7.12
C VAL A 171 1.30 13.24 -7.00
N PRO A 172 1.43 11.90 -7.11
CA PRO A 172 0.26 11.01 -7.15
C PRO A 172 -0.69 11.18 -5.97
N ALA A 173 -0.16 11.41 -4.78
CA ALA A 173 -0.96 11.65 -3.58
C ALA A 173 -1.81 12.93 -3.65
N SER A 174 -1.53 13.86 -4.58
CA SER A 174 -2.34 15.08 -4.75
C SER A 174 -3.79 14.78 -5.15
N ILE A 175 -4.05 13.61 -5.75
CA ILE A 175 -5.42 13.17 -6.09
C ILE A 175 -6.30 13.01 -4.84
N LEU A 176 -5.71 12.78 -3.69
CA LEU A 176 -6.44 12.61 -2.42
C LEU A 176 -7.25 13.85 -2.04
N GLN A 177 -6.87 15.04 -2.54
CA GLN A 177 -7.65 16.26 -2.36
C GLN A 177 -9.08 16.14 -2.94
N MET A 178 -9.30 15.23 -3.89
CA MET A 178 -10.60 14.99 -4.52
C MET A 178 -11.45 13.95 -3.78
N HIS A 179 -10.91 13.29 -2.76
CA HIS A 179 -11.66 12.31 -1.98
C HIS A 179 -12.49 13.01 -0.88
N PRO A 180 -13.77 12.59 -0.69
CA PRO A 180 -14.67 13.27 0.25
C PRO A 180 -14.36 13.03 1.73
N ASN A 181 -13.55 12.02 2.07
CA ASN A 181 -13.30 11.63 3.46
C ASN A 181 -11.85 11.17 3.66
N VAL A 182 -10.94 12.13 3.75
CA VAL A 182 -9.52 11.91 4.02
C VAL A 182 -9.17 12.48 5.39
N VAL A 183 -8.50 11.67 6.20
CA VAL A 183 -7.89 12.12 7.46
C VAL A 183 -6.38 12.08 7.29
N LEU A 184 -5.73 13.21 7.49
CA LEU A 184 -4.27 13.33 7.53
C LEU A 184 -3.83 13.35 8.99
N CYS A 185 -3.03 12.38 9.38
CA CYS A 185 -2.47 12.24 10.71
C CYS A 185 -0.95 12.35 10.63
N GLY A 186 -0.40 13.33 11.28
CA GLY A 186 1.05 13.58 11.30
C GLY A 186 1.54 14.02 12.67
N ASP A 187 2.85 13.91 12.88
CA ASP A 187 3.54 14.50 14.02
C ASP A 187 3.88 15.98 13.77
N LYS A 188 4.50 16.60 14.77
CA LYS A 188 4.90 18.02 14.72
C LYS A 188 6.19 18.20 13.95
#